data_464e7c3606c1c89e320a7d4b4ea383b5
#
_entry.id   464e7c3606c1c89e320a7d4b4ea383b5
#
_cell.length_a   1.000
_cell.length_b   1.000
_cell.length_c   1.000
_cell.angle_alpha   90.00
_cell.angle_beta   90.00
_cell.angle_gamma   90.00
#
_symmetry.space_group_name_H-M   'P 1'
#
loop_
_entity.id
_entity.type
_entity.pdbx_description
1 polymer ?
#
loop_
_entity_poly.entity_id
_entity_poly.type
_entity_poly.pdbx_seq_one_letter_code
_entity_poly.pdbx_strand_id
1 'polypeptide(L)'
;SGIVLLFAAVIALFISNSELSILYFSTLERYLFIGINNFGLKLSVLHWINDALMAIFFFFVTLEIKREFLQGELSNIKQALLPIIAAVGGMVVPALIYVFINLGDGETLKGWAIPSATDIAFSLGVLSLLGKRVPLSLKVFLTALAIIDDLGAIVILSLIHISEPTRPSQ
;
A
#
# COMPACT_ATOMS: atom_id res chain seq x y z
N SER A 1 -3.63 2.90 -16.44
CA SER A 1 -3.53 1.95 -15.32
C SER A 1 -4.53 2.25 -14.20
N GLY A 2 -4.68 3.51 -13.71
CA GLY A 2 -5.60 3.86 -12.61
C GLY A 2 -7.08 3.53 -12.88
N ILE A 3 -7.55 3.65 -14.12
CA ILE A 3 -8.92 3.27 -14.50
C ILE A 3 -9.15 1.76 -14.29
N VAL A 4 -8.17 0.93 -14.65
CA VAL A 4 -8.26 -0.53 -14.47
C VAL A 4 -8.31 -0.88 -12.98
N LEU A 5 -7.51 -0.22 -12.16
CA LEU A 5 -7.53 -0.37 -10.70
C LEU A 5 -8.88 0.00 -10.11
N LEU A 6 -9.44 1.13 -10.52
CA LEU A 6 -10.76 1.59 -10.07
C LEU A 6 -11.86 0.59 -10.45
N PHE A 7 -11.85 0.09 -11.68
CA PHE A 7 -12.78 -0.95 -12.10
C PHE A 7 -12.63 -2.24 -11.29
N ALA A 8 -11.40 -2.68 -11.05
CA ALA A 8 -11.13 -3.87 -10.24
C ALA A 8 -11.64 -3.70 -8.80
N ALA A 9 -11.41 -2.53 -8.19
CA ALA A 9 -11.90 -2.21 -6.85
C ALA A 9 -13.43 -2.21 -6.78
N VAL A 10 -14.11 -1.59 -7.75
CA VAL A 10 -15.59 -1.58 -7.80
C VAL A 10 -16.14 -2.98 -7.97
N ILE A 11 -15.56 -3.81 -8.85
CA ILE A 11 -15.97 -5.20 -9.05
C ILE A 11 -15.76 -6.01 -7.77
N ALA A 12 -14.61 -5.86 -7.11
CA ALA A 12 -14.31 -6.56 -5.86
C ALA A 12 -15.30 -6.19 -4.75
N LEU A 13 -15.61 -4.89 -4.60
CA LEU A 13 -16.63 -4.41 -3.65
C LEU A 13 -18.02 -4.98 -3.97
N PHE A 14 -18.39 -5.03 -5.23
CA PHE A 14 -19.69 -5.58 -5.63
C PHE A 14 -19.78 -7.07 -5.33
N ILE A 15 -18.76 -7.86 -5.69
CA ILE A 15 -18.71 -9.30 -5.45
C ILE A 15 -18.70 -9.61 -3.95
N SER A 16 -17.88 -8.91 -3.17
CA SER A 16 -17.76 -9.15 -1.72
C SER A 16 -19.02 -8.82 -0.92
N ASN A 17 -19.91 -7.97 -1.46
CA ASN A 17 -21.18 -7.58 -0.83
C ASN A 17 -22.41 -8.21 -1.52
N SER A 18 -22.23 -9.16 -2.44
CA SER A 18 -23.30 -9.88 -3.13
C SER A 18 -23.43 -11.31 -2.64
N GLU A 19 -24.39 -12.06 -3.19
CA GLU A 19 -24.53 -13.51 -2.93
C GLU A 19 -23.30 -14.32 -3.36
N LEU A 20 -22.45 -13.76 -4.22
CA LEU A 20 -21.18 -14.35 -4.64
C LEU A 20 -20.07 -14.23 -3.59
N SER A 21 -20.31 -13.55 -2.47
CA SER A 21 -19.31 -13.36 -1.41
C SER A 21 -18.76 -14.66 -0.86
N ILE A 22 -19.62 -15.66 -0.64
CA ILE A 22 -19.22 -16.99 -0.15
C ILE A 22 -18.25 -17.67 -1.13
N LEU A 23 -18.55 -17.61 -2.44
CA LEU A 23 -17.67 -18.17 -3.47
C LEU A 23 -16.34 -17.41 -3.55
N TYR A 24 -16.40 -16.07 -3.44
CA TYR A 24 -15.23 -15.20 -3.46
C TYR A 24 -14.26 -15.53 -2.32
N PHE A 25 -14.73 -15.49 -1.07
CA PHE A 25 -13.89 -15.79 0.09
C PHE A 25 -13.42 -17.23 0.14
N SER A 26 -14.27 -18.19 -0.19
CA SER A 26 -13.86 -19.61 -0.25
C SER A 26 -12.79 -19.87 -1.32
N THR A 27 -12.77 -19.09 -2.40
CA THR A 27 -11.73 -19.20 -3.42
C THR A 27 -10.41 -18.61 -2.93
N LEU A 28 -10.43 -17.48 -2.21
CA LEU A 28 -9.24 -16.88 -1.62
C LEU A 28 -8.59 -17.76 -0.55
N GLU A 29 -9.38 -18.52 0.18
CA GLU A 29 -8.90 -19.46 1.21
C GLU A 29 -8.39 -20.79 0.66
N ARG A 30 -8.62 -21.10 -0.63
CA ARG A 30 -8.11 -22.33 -1.24
C ARG A 30 -6.60 -22.36 -1.24
N TYR A 31 -6.04 -23.53 -0.87
CA TYR A 31 -4.61 -23.74 -0.88
C TYR A 31 -4.11 -24.14 -2.27
N LEU A 32 -3.11 -23.41 -2.75
CA LEU A 32 -2.36 -23.74 -3.96
C LEU A 32 -0.97 -24.25 -3.56
N PHE A 33 -0.58 -25.37 -4.14
CA PHE A 33 0.76 -25.91 -4.01
C PHE A 33 1.55 -25.56 -5.27
N ILE A 34 2.66 -24.83 -5.10
CA ILE A 34 3.61 -24.57 -6.17
C ILE A 34 4.94 -25.17 -5.75
N GLY A 35 5.39 -26.19 -6.48
CA GLY A 35 6.62 -26.91 -6.17
C GLY A 35 6.85 -28.10 -7.06
N ILE A 36 8.02 -28.72 -6.91
CA ILE A 36 8.45 -29.93 -7.63
C ILE A 36 8.68 -31.04 -6.61
N ASN A 37 8.01 -32.19 -6.80
CA ASN A 37 7.99 -33.32 -5.87
C ASN A 37 7.50 -32.89 -4.48
N ASN A 38 8.29 -33.12 -3.41
CA ASN A 38 7.96 -32.73 -2.03
C ASN A 38 8.54 -31.35 -1.63
N PHE A 39 9.25 -30.69 -2.55
CA PHE A 39 9.78 -29.34 -2.31
C PHE A 39 8.84 -28.32 -2.94
N GLY A 40 8.09 -27.59 -2.11
CA GLY A 40 7.18 -26.54 -2.59
C GLY A 40 6.47 -25.82 -1.43
N LEU A 41 5.85 -24.72 -1.79
CA LEU A 41 5.07 -23.89 -0.87
C LEU A 41 3.58 -24.18 -1.09
N LYS A 42 2.89 -24.53 0.01
CA LYS A 42 1.45 -24.70 0.05
C LYS A 42 0.84 -23.52 0.81
N LEU A 43 0.42 -22.52 0.09
CA LEU A 43 -0.18 -21.31 0.64
C LEU A 43 -1.59 -21.10 0.09
N SER A 44 -2.43 -20.37 0.82
CA SER A 44 -3.73 -19.97 0.29
C SER A 44 -3.57 -18.99 -0.87
N VAL A 45 -4.57 -18.89 -1.74
CA VAL A 45 -4.60 -17.91 -2.83
C VAL A 45 -4.39 -16.48 -2.29
N LEU A 46 -5.01 -16.19 -1.14
CA LEU A 46 -4.85 -14.90 -0.47
C LEU A 46 -3.39 -14.62 -0.09
N HIS A 47 -2.68 -15.61 0.48
CA HIS A 47 -1.26 -15.47 0.82
C HIS A 47 -0.39 -15.30 -0.44
N TRP A 48 -0.67 -16.06 -1.51
CA TRP A 48 0.04 -15.87 -2.77
C TRP A 48 -0.14 -14.46 -3.35
N ILE A 49 -1.36 -13.91 -3.27
CA ILE A 49 -1.64 -12.54 -3.71
C ILE A 49 -0.88 -11.55 -2.82
N ASN A 50 -1.01 -11.66 -1.50
CA ASN A 50 -0.39 -10.72 -0.58
C ASN A 50 1.14 -10.78 -0.62
N ASP A 51 1.73 -11.97 -0.56
CA ASP A 51 3.19 -12.07 -0.41
C ASP A 51 3.92 -11.96 -1.76
N ALA A 52 3.46 -12.69 -2.80
CA ALA A 52 4.15 -12.69 -4.08
C ALA A 52 3.94 -11.39 -4.86
N LEU A 53 2.70 -10.88 -4.93
CA LEU A 53 2.44 -9.60 -5.62
C LEU A 53 2.99 -8.42 -4.84
N MET A 54 2.96 -8.44 -3.50
CA MET A 54 3.59 -7.42 -2.67
C MET A 54 5.11 -7.40 -2.85
N ALA A 55 5.77 -8.54 -2.96
CA ALA A 55 7.21 -8.59 -3.24
C ALA A 55 7.55 -7.92 -4.58
N ILE A 56 6.75 -8.19 -5.63
CA ILE A 56 6.90 -7.55 -6.93
C ILE A 56 6.64 -6.04 -6.83
N PHE A 57 5.60 -5.65 -6.12
CA PHE A 57 5.26 -4.24 -5.88
C PHE A 57 6.42 -3.51 -5.21
N PHE A 58 6.95 -4.01 -4.11
CA PHE A 58 8.07 -3.40 -3.40
C PHE A 58 9.34 -3.35 -4.25
N PHE A 59 9.58 -4.34 -5.10
CA PHE A 59 10.68 -4.32 -6.06
C PHE A 59 10.56 -3.12 -7.03
N PHE A 60 9.38 -2.93 -7.62
CA PHE A 60 9.13 -1.80 -8.52
C PHE A 60 9.23 -0.45 -7.81
N VAL A 61 8.63 -0.33 -6.62
CA VAL A 61 8.69 0.89 -5.81
C VAL A 61 10.13 1.24 -5.46
N THR A 62 10.94 0.26 -5.06
CA THR A 62 12.37 0.49 -4.75
C THR A 62 13.15 0.99 -5.97
N LEU A 63 12.87 0.46 -7.16
CA LEU A 63 13.49 0.94 -8.40
C LEU A 63 13.06 2.38 -8.73
N GLU A 64 11.79 2.71 -8.53
CA GLU A 64 11.26 4.07 -8.74
C GLU A 64 11.88 5.06 -7.75
N ILE A 65 11.96 4.71 -6.47
CA ILE A 65 12.65 5.49 -5.43
C ILE A 65 14.10 5.76 -5.83
N LYS A 66 14.84 4.71 -6.23
CA LYS A 66 16.23 4.85 -6.67
C LYS A 66 16.36 5.80 -7.85
N ARG A 67 15.47 5.71 -8.82
CA ARG A 67 15.45 6.61 -9.99
C ARG A 67 15.22 8.06 -9.58
N GLU A 68 14.24 8.30 -8.69
CA GLU A 68 13.90 9.64 -8.20
C GLU A 68 15.03 10.27 -7.38
N PHE A 69 15.74 9.50 -6.58
CA PHE A 69 16.92 9.99 -5.86
C PHE A 69 18.09 10.35 -6.77
N LEU A 70 18.29 9.59 -7.86
CA LEU A 70 19.44 9.81 -8.73
C LEU A 70 19.20 10.87 -9.82
N GLN A 71 17.98 10.97 -10.34
CA GLN A 71 17.67 11.75 -11.54
C GLN A 71 16.38 12.57 -11.45
N GLY A 72 15.61 12.43 -10.36
CA GLY A 72 14.31 13.06 -10.19
C GLY A 72 14.29 14.24 -9.22
N GLU A 73 13.09 14.60 -8.81
CA GLU A 73 12.82 15.74 -7.94
C GLU A 73 13.41 15.59 -6.52
N LEU A 74 13.61 14.35 -6.06
CA LEU A 74 14.23 14.06 -4.77
C LEU A 74 15.76 14.23 -4.77
N SER A 75 16.38 14.44 -5.92
CA SER A 75 17.82 14.74 -6.03
C SER A 75 18.19 16.09 -5.42
N ASN A 76 17.24 17.03 -5.32
CA ASN A 76 17.44 18.35 -4.73
C ASN A 76 16.64 18.49 -3.43
N ILE A 77 17.33 18.57 -2.29
CA ILE A 77 16.73 18.67 -0.96
C ILE A 77 15.73 19.82 -0.85
N LYS A 78 15.98 20.97 -1.51
CA LYS A 78 15.07 22.12 -1.44
C LYS A 78 13.73 21.85 -2.12
N GLN A 79 13.72 21.04 -3.19
CA GLN A 79 12.51 20.67 -3.91
C GLN A 79 11.78 19.51 -3.20
N ALA A 80 12.54 18.59 -2.59
CA ALA A 80 12.01 17.45 -1.86
C ALA A 80 11.39 17.83 -0.50
N LEU A 81 11.78 18.97 0.10
CA LEU A 81 11.37 19.34 1.45
C LEU A 81 9.84 19.46 1.61
N LEU A 82 9.17 20.09 0.65
CA LEU A 82 7.72 20.26 0.69
C LEU A 82 6.96 18.93 0.59
N PRO A 83 7.26 18.03 -0.39
CA PRO A 83 6.70 16.67 -0.41
C PRO A 83 6.99 15.87 0.86
N ILE A 84 8.20 15.96 1.44
CA ILE A 84 8.56 15.25 2.67
C ILE A 84 7.67 15.70 3.84
N ILE A 85 7.53 17.01 4.07
CA ILE A 85 6.69 17.53 5.16
C ILE A 85 5.24 17.14 4.94
N ALA A 86 4.75 17.22 3.69
CA ALA A 86 3.38 16.84 3.37
C ALA A 86 3.13 15.34 3.58
N ALA A 87 4.05 14.46 3.18
CA ALA A 87 3.96 13.03 3.39
C ALA A 87 3.97 12.66 4.89
N VAL A 88 4.91 13.21 5.66
CA VAL A 88 4.95 13.01 7.11
C VAL A 88 3.66 13.47 7.78
N GLY A 89 3.14 14.65 7.39
CA GLY A 89 1.86 15.15 7.87
C GLY A 89 0.68 14.24 7.49
N GLY A 90 0.67 13.76 6.25
CA GLY A 90 -0.34 12.84 5.71
C GLY A 90 -0.37 11.49 6.41
N MET A 91 0.77 10.99 6.89
CA MET A 91 0.86 9.75 7.66
C MET A 91 0.53 9.96 9.16
N VAL A 92 1.13 10.98 9.78
CA VAL A 92 1.05 11.19 11.23
C VAL A 92 -0.32 11.69 11.66
N VAL A 93 -0.92 12.63 10.94
CA VAL A 93 -2.18 13.25 11.35
C VAL A 93 -3.33 12.23 11.36
N PRO A 94 -3.59 11.43 10.31
CA PRO A 94 -4.64 10.40 10.36
C PRO A 94 -4.37 9.34 11.43
N ALA A 95 -3.12 8.92 11.61
CA ALA A 95 -2.75 7.97 12.65
C ALA A 95 -3.07 8.50 14.05
N LEU A 96 -2.72 9.75 14.35
CA LEU A 96 -3.04 10.40 15.62
C LEU A 96 -4.54 10.54 15.86
N ILE A 97 -5.31 10.94 14.83
CA ILE A 97 -6.78 11.02 14.91
C ILE A 97 -7.36 9.64 15.21
N TYR A 98 -6.87 8.60 14.53
CA TYR A 98 -7.32 7.22 14.75
C TYR A 98 -7.04 6.76 16.19
N VAL A 99 -5.82 6.96 16.67
CA VAL A 99 -5.43 6.62 18.04
C VAL A 99 -6.30 7.37 19.04
N PHE A 100 -6.51 8.68 18.83
CA PHE A 100 -7.30 9.52 19.75
C PHE A 100 -8.78 9.05 19.86
N ILE A 101 -9.38 8.66 18.75
CA ILE A 101 -10.75 8.16 18.73
C ILE A 101 -10.87 6.78 19.40
N ASN A 102 -9.84 5.95 19.28
CA ASN A 102 -9.84 4.55 19.74
C ASN A 102 -9.10 4.32 21.07
N LEU A 103 -8.80 5.35 21.84
CA LEU A 103 -8.03 5.27 23.10
C LEU A 103 -8.63 4.32 24.15
N GLY A 104 -9.89 3.93 24.03
CA GLY A 104 -10.57 3.04 24.98
C GLY A 104 -10.55 1.56 24.62
N ASP A 105 -10.08 1.18 23.44
CA ASP A 105 -10.13 -0.18 22.93
C ASP A 105 -8.78 -0.64 22.38
N GLY A 106 -8.13 -1.53 23.13
CA GLY A 106 -6.81 -2.07 22.79
C GLY A 106 -6.78 -2.92 21.51
N GLU A 107 -7.90 -3.53 21.10
CA GLU A 107 -7.99 -4.30 19.86
C GLU A 107 -8.00 -3.37 18.64
N THR A 108 -8.81 -2.32 18.68
CA THR A 108 -8.90 -1.33 17.58
C THR A 108 -7.62 -0.51 17.46
N LEU A 109 -6.90 -0.25 18.56
CA LEU A 109 -5.62 0.46 18.53
C LEU A 109 -4.54 -0.22 17.67
N LYS A 110 -4.61 -1.54 17.48
CA LYS A 110 -3.68 -2.26 16.59
C LYS A 110 -3.77 -1.80 15.12
N GLY A 111 -4.91 -1.21 14.73
CA GLY A 111 -5.14 -0.69 13.38
C GLY A 111 -4.65 0.74 13.12
N TRP A 112 -3.85 1.34 14.01
CA TRP A 112 -3.43 2.74 13.93
C TRP A 112 -2.76 3.15 12.61
N ALA A 113 -2.09 2.21 11.96
CA ALA A 113 -1.38 2.45 10.69
C ALA A 113 -2.31 2.39 9.46
N ILE A 114 -3.53 1.83 9.57
CA ILE A 114 -4.44 1.65 8.43
C ILE A 114 -4.81 2.99 7.77
N PRO A 115 -5.20 4.05 8.52
CA PRO A 115 -5.58 5.33 7.92
C PRO A 115 -4.42 6.11 7.28
N SER A 116 -3.18 5.75 7.58
CA SER A 116 -2.00 6.38 6.99
C SER A 116 -1.52 5.71 5.71
N ALA A 117 -2.11 4.56 5.33
CA ALA A 117 -1.79 3.91 4.06
C ALA A 117 -2.46 4.66 2.89
N THR A 118 -1.66 5.14 1.95
CA THR A 118 -2.13 5.85 0.75
C THR A 118 -1.86 5.02 -0.50
N ASP A 119 -2.75 5.13 -1.51
CA ASP A 119 -2.59 4.48 -2.80
C ASP A 119 -2.27 5.51 -3.89
N ILE A 120 -1.00 5.50 -4.30
CA ILE A 120 -0.48 6.38 -5.35
C ILE A 120 -1.11 6.08 -6.70
N ALA A 121 -1.23 4.81 -7.06
CA ALA A 121 -1.74 4.41 -8.36
C ALA A 121 -3.19 4.88 -8.54
N PHE A 122 -3.98 4.85 -7.45
CA PHE A 122 -5.32 5.40 -7.42
C PHE A 122 -5.33 6.92 -7.57
N SER A 123 -4.52 7.62 -6.79
CA SER A 123 -4.42 9.10 -6.82
C SER A 123 -3.97 9.62 -8.17
N LEU A 124 -2.92 9.03 -8.76
CA LEU A 124 -2.47 9.37 -10.11
C LEU A 124 -3.47 8.95 -11.19
N GLY A 125 -4.22 7.86 -10.96
CA GLY A 125 -5.31 7.43 -11.81
C GLY A 125 -6.41 8.48 -11.90
N VAL A 126 -6.90 8.95 -10.76
CA VAL A 126 -7.89 10.03 -10.68
C VAL A 126 -7.36 11.32 -11.30
N LEU A 127 -6.09 11.67 -11.01
CA LEU A 127 -5.45 12.85 -11.58
C LEU A 127 -5.34 12.77 -13.11
N SER A 128 -5.12 11.57 -13.66
CA SER A 128 -5.04 11.35 -15.10
C SER A 128 -6.38 11.60 -15.81
N LEU A 129 -7.51 11.37 -15.14
CA LEU A 129 -8.84 11.67 -15.66
C LEU A 129 -9.08 13.16 -15.87
N LEU A 130 -8.41 14.02 -15.08
CA LEU A 130 -8.48 15.47 -15.23
C LEU A 130 -7.63 15.98 -16.42
N GLY A 131 -6.77 15.12 -16.97
CA GLY A 131 -6.03 15.32 -18.21
C GLY A 131 -5.13 16.57 -18.20
N LYS A 132 -5.30 17.41 -19.24
CA LYS A 132 -4.50 18.61 -19.44
C LYS A 132 -4.82 19.77 -18.48
N ARG A 133 -5.88 19.67 -17.70
CA ARG A 133 -6.26 20.71 -16.72
C ARG A 133 -5.36 20.74 -15.51
N VAL A 134 -4.59 19.69 -15.28
CA VAL A 134 -3.69 19.58 -14.12
C VAL A 134 -2.31 20.13 -14.47
N PRO A 135 -1.79 21.15 -13.74
CA PRO A 135 -0.44 21.65 -13.92
C PRO A 135 0.61 20.53 -13.72
N LEU A 136 1.69 20.61 -14.49
CA LEU A 136 2.78 19.62 -14.41
C LEU A 136 3.40 19.60 -13.01
N SER A 137 3.56 20.76 -12.39
CA SER A 137 4.10 20.92 -11.03
C SER A 137 3.30 20.14 -9.97
N LEU A 138 1.97 20.09 -10.11
CA LEU A 138 1.13 19.31 -9.19
C LEU A 138 1.32 17.79 -9.40
N LYS A 139 1.50 17.34 -10.63
CA LYS A 139 1.78 15.92 -10.91
C LYS A 139 3.12 15.51 -10.31
N VAL A 140 4.15 16.33 -10.52
CA VAL A 140 5.48 16.12 -9.96
C VAL A 140 5.44 16.08 -8.44
N PHE A 141 4.77 17.06 -7.81
CA PHE A 141 4.59 17.12 -6.36
C PHE A 141 3.90 15.86 -5.82
N LEU A 142 2.79 15.44 -6.44
CA LEU A 142 2.07 14.23 -6.03
C LEU A 142 2.90 12.97 -6.21
N THR A 143 3.68 12.87 -7.29
CA THR A 143 4.57 11.72 -7.49
C THR A 143 5.66 11.66 -6.42
N ALA A 144 6.29 12.80 -6.11
CA ALA A 144 7.30 12.88 -5.06
C ALA A 144 6.73 12.56 -3.66
N LEU A 145 5.56 13.13 -3.34
CA LEU A 145 4.84 12.85 -2.09
C LEU A 145 4.54 11.36 -1.95
N ALA A 146 4.04 10.77 -3.00
CA ALA A 146 3.67 9.39 -3.10
C ALA A 146 4.85 8.42 -2.87
N ILE A 147 6.01 8.71 -3.46
CA ILE A 147 7.24 7.93 -3.27
C ILE A 147 7.71 8.00 -1.81
N ILE A 148 7.57 9.16 -1.16
CA ILE A 148 7.95 9.34 0.24
C ILE A 148 6.98 8.61 1.16
N ASP A 149 5.69 8.61 0.85
CA ASP A 149 4.66 7.83 1.56
C ASP A 149 4.95 6.32 1.51
N ASP A 150 5.30 5.79 0.33
CA ASP A 150 5.68 4.38 0.18
C ASP A 150 6.92 4.02 1.00
N LEU A 151 7.93 4.91 1.00
CA LEU A 151 9.10 4.77 1.88
C LEU A 151 8.69 4.74 3.34
N GLY A 152 7.83 5.65 3.77
CA GLY A 152 7.29 5.70 5.12
C GLY A 152 6.53 4.43 5.50
N ALA A 153 5.69 3.92 4.59
CA ALA A 153 4.96 2.67 4.79
C ALA A 153 5.90 1.47 4.95
N ILE A 154 6.95 1.37 4.13
CA ILE A 154 7.98 0.31 4.26
C ILE A 154 8.66 0.36 5.62
N VAL A 155 9.05 1.55 6.08
CA VAL A 155 9.69 1.73 7.38
C VAL A 155 8.74 1.33 8.51
N ILE A 156 7.48 1.77 8.47
CA ILE A 156 6.46 1.43 9.47
C ILE A 156 6.22 -0.09 9.51
N LEU A 157 6.02 -0.72 8.36
CA LEU A 157 5.82 -2.17 8.26
C LEU A 157 7.04 -2.95 8.78
N SER A 158 8.25 -2.49 8.49
CA SER A 158 9.48 -3.09 9.00
C SER A 158 9.57 -3.00 10.53
N LEU A 159 9.19 -1.85 11.11
CA LEU A 159 9.17 -1.65 12.56
C LEU A 159 8.11 -2.53 13.24
N ILE A 160 6.93 -2.67 12.65
CA ILE A 160 5.86 -3.54 13.16
C ILE A 160 6.32 -5.00 13.15
N HIS A 161 6.94 -5.48 12.06
CA HIS A 161 7.46 -6.85 11.98
C HIS A 161 8.58 -7.15 13.00
N ILE A 162 9.43 -6.17 13.30
CA ILE A 162 10.50 -6.32 14.30
C ILE A 162 9.91 -6.35 15.72
N SER A 163 8.79 -5.64 15.95
CA SER A 163 8.16 -5.54 17.27
C SER A 163 7.21 -6.70 17.60
N GLU A 164 6.73 -7.45 16.59
CA GLU A 164 5.98 -8.69 16.84
C GLU A 164 6.95 -9.85 17.11
N PRO A 165 7.01 -10.38 18.36
CA PRO A 165 7.77 -11.61 18.59
C PRO A 165 7.11 -12.73 17.79
N THR A 166 7.90 -13.36 16.91
CA THR A 166 7.49 -14.60 16.22
C THR A 166 6.90 -15.56 17.23
N ARG A 167 5.56 -15.72 17.24
CA ARG A 167 4.95 -16.80 18.02
C ARG A 167 5.51 -18.11 17.49
N PRO A 168 6.13 -18.94 18.33
CA PRO A 168 6.52 -20.27 17.90
C PRO A 168 5.25 -21.00 17.50
N SER A 169 5.26 -21.55 16.29
CA SER A 169 4.23 -22.47 15.80
C SER A 169 4.15 -23.66 16.77
N GLN A 170 3.06 -23.74 17.53
CA GLN A 170 2.66 -24.97 18.23
C GLN A 170 2.01 -25.93 17.25
#